data_b8b11dd25a95c96e5e55da63ae06237f
#
_entry.id   b8b11dd25a95c96e5e55da63ae06237f
#
_cell.length_a   1.000
_cell.length_b   1.000
_cell.length_c   1.000
_cell.angle_alpha   90.00
_cell.angle_beta   90.00
_cell.angle_gamma   90.00
#
_symmetry.space_group_name_H-M   'P 1'
#
loop_
_entity.id
_entity.type
_entity.pdbx_description
1 polymer ?
#
loop_
_entity_poly.entity_id
_entity_poly.type
_entity_poly.pdbx_seq_one_letter_code
_entity_poly.pdbx_strand_id
1 'polypeptide(L)'
;KEEKMSNLNEIAPDFNLKNTEKNDIALSSFKGKTVVLAFYPGAFTGVCDTEMCSLRDSMNSFNDLNATVLGISVDSPWANAEFAKKYEINFNLLSDYNRDVSKAYDMIFNGLGGLEGYECSNRGVIIIDGQGLIQYRWVAENPGVEPNYSEIIEKVKSLS
;
A
#
# COMPACT_ATOMS: atom_id res chain seq x y z
N LYS A 1 -4.83 -3.33 -18.49
CA LYS A 1 -3.64 -2.55 -18.18
C LYS A 1 -3.81 -1.11 -18.49
N GLU A 2 -4.37 -0.83 -19.65
CA GLU A 2 -4.66 0.54 -20.00
C GLU A 2 -5.67 1.15 -19.06
N GLU A 3 -6.59 0.32 -18.57
CA GLU A 3 -7.59 0.77 -17.61
C GLU A 3 -6.95 1.31 -16.35
N LYS A 4 -5.80 0.72 -15.97
CA LYS A 4 -5.11 1.15 -14.76
C LYS A 4 -4.49 2.52 -14.92
N MET A 5 -4.10 2.86 -16.13
CA MET A 5 -3.55 4.20 -16.39
C MET A 5 -4.64 5.26 -16.33
N SER A 6 -5.91 4.88 -16.54
CA SER A 6 -7.01 5.83 -16.55
C SER A 6 -7.31 6.42 -15.17
N ASN A 7 -6.73 5.81 -14.10
CA ASN A 7 -6.94 6.32 -12.74
C ASN A 7 -6.09 7.52 -12.39
N LEU A 8 -5.13 7.89 -13.26
CA LEU A 8 -4.28 9.04 -12.98
C LEU A 8 -5.09 10.33 -13.04
N ASN A 9 -4.83 11.21 -12.08
CA ASN A 9 -5.52 12.48 -11.88
C ASN A 9 -6.96 12.33 -11.41
N GLU A 10 -7.38 11.13 -11.03
CA GLU A 10 -8.69 10.91 -10.44
C GLU A 10 -8.60 10.97 -8.93
N ILE A 11 -9.74 11.31 -8.31
CA ILE A 11 -9.81 11.35 -6.86
C ILE A 11 -9.64 9.94 -6.33
N ALA A 12 -8.71 9.77 -5.39
CA ALA A 12 -8.48 8.48 -4.76
C ALA A 12 -9.69 8.11 -3.89
N PRO A 13 -10.23 6.88 -4.01
CA PRO A 13 -11.31 6.45 -3.14
C PRO A 13 -10.92 6.57 -1.67
N ASP A 14 -11.76 7.22 -0.88
CA ASP A 14 -11.51 7.36 0.54
C ASP A 14 -11.72 6.02 1.24
N PHE A 15 -11.12 5.88 2.41
CA PHE A 15 -11.28 4.67 3.21
C PHE A 15 -11.00 4.96 4.67
N ASN A 16 -11.41 4.02 5.50
CA ASN A 16 -11.14 4.06 6.93
C ASN A 16 -10.84 2.60 7.35
N LEU A 17 -9.58 2.32 7.64
CA LEU A 17 -9.13 0.97 7.98
C LEU A 17 -8.45 0.97 9.34
N LYS A 18 -8.45 -0.19 9.99
CA LYS A 18 -7.80 -0.36 11.30
C LYS A 18 -6.31 -0.64 11.12
N ASN A 19 -5.48 0.02 11.94
CA ASN A 19 -4.06 -0.29 11.99
C ASN A 19 -3.79 -1.41 13.00
N THR A 20 -2.52 -1.67 13.29
CA THR A 20 -2.13 -2.77 14.17
C THR A 20 -2.58 -2.58 15.61
N GLU A 21 -2.90 -1.35 16.01
CA GLU A 21 -3.42 -1.05 17.34
C GLU A 21 -4.95 -0.95 17.35
N LYS A 22 -5.56 -1.27 16.22
CA LYS A 22 -7.00 -1.23 16.01
C LYS A 22 -7.58 0.17 16.10
N ASN A 23 -6.76 1.18 15.78
CA ASN A 23 -7.21 2.55 15.62
C ASN A 23 -7.63 2.80 14.18
N ASP A 24 -8.60 3.69 14.01
CA ASP A 24 -9.08 4.05 12.68
C ASP A 24 -8.09 4.97 11.99
N ILE A 25 -7.74 4.61 10.75
CA ILE A 25 -6.88 5.43 9.90
C ILE A 25 -7.66 5.74 8.64
N ALA A 26 -8.01 7.01 8.45
CA ALA A 26 -8.76 7.46 7.29
C ALA A 26 -7.83 8.13 6.30
N LEU A 27 -7.99 7.83 5.01
CA LEU A 27 -7.16 8.46 3.99
C LEU A 27 -7.34 9.97 4.01
N SER A 28 -8.56 10.43 4.23
CA SER A 28 -8.87 11.87 4.23
C SER A 28 -8.12 12.64 5.31
N SER A 29 -7.64 11.96 6.35
CA SER A 29 -6.88 12.64 7.41
C SER A 29 -5.47 13.04 6.97
N PHE A 30 -5.04 12.62 5.78
CA PHE A 30 -3.71 12.93 5.26
C PHE A 30 -3.75 14.01 4.17
N LYS A 31 -4.84 14.76 4.05
CA LYS A 31 -4.90 15.86 3.11
C LYS A 31 -3.74 16.83 3.36
N GLY A 32 -3.13 17.30 2.28
CA GLY A 32 -1.96 18.16 2.37
C GLY A 32 -0.64 17.40 2.38
N LYS A 33 -0.70 16.07 2.45
CA LYS A 33 0.51 15.24 2.41
C LYS A 33 0.42 14.29 1.22
N THR A 34 1.59 13.93 0.70
CA THR A 34 1.66 12.86 -0.29
C THR A 34 1.54 11.53 0.44
N VAL A 35 0.70 10.63 -0.07
CA VAL A 35 0.47 9.32 0.53
C VAL A 35 0.91 8.23 -0.42
N VAL A 36 1.71 7.30 0.08
CA VAL A 36 2.12 6.12 -0.69
C VAL A 36 1.35 4.93 -0.12
N LEU A 37 0.44 4.38 -0.91
CA LEU A 37 -0.29 3.17 -0.53
C LEU A 37 0.47 1.97 -1.08
N ALA A 38 0.94 1.12 -0.20
CA ALA A 38 1.68 -0.08 -0.59
C ALA A 38 0.81 -1.30 -0.29
N PHE A 39 0.12 -1.80 -1.31
CA PHE A 39 -0.68 -3.02 -1.20
C PHE A 39 0.23 -4.23 -1.27
N TYR A 40 -0.02 -5.23 -0.43
CA TYR A 40 0.76 -6.46 -0.44
C TYR A 40 -0.15 -7.66 -0.15
N PRO A 41 0.20 -8.84 -0.69
CA PRO A 41 -0.70 -10.00 -0.61
C PRO A 41 -0.86 -10.56 0.79
N GLY A 42 0.15 -10.46 1.63
CA GLY A 42 0.04 -10.99 2.99
C GLY A 42 1.35 -10.95 3.72
N ALA A 43 1.26 -10.78 5.03
CA ALA A 43 2.42 -10.81 5.92
C ALA A 43 3.07 -12.20 5.86
N PHE A 44 4.39 -12.24 5.97
CA PHE A 44 5.17 -13.48 6.02
C PHE A 44 5.12 -14.30 4.74
N THR A 45 4.94 -13.63 3.58
CA THR A 45 4.90 -14.32 2.29
C THR A 45 6.13 -14.02 1.43
N GLY A 46 7.28 -13.84 2.04
CA GLY A 46 8.56 -13.73 1.32
C GLY A 46 8.77 -12.38 0.67
N VAL A 47 8.31 -12.20 -0.56
CA VAL A 47 8.52 -10.93 -1.27
C VAL A 47 7.91 -9.75 -0.53
N CYS A 48 6.80 -9.98 0.20
CA CYS A 48 6.18 -8.93 1.01
C CYS A 48 7.13 -8.44 2.09
N ASP A 49 7.85 -9.37 2.71
CA ASP A 49 8.80 -9.01 3.76
C ASP A 49 9.88 -8.08 3.18
N THR A 50 10.37 -8.40 1.98
CA THR A 50 11.39 -7.59 1.31
C THR A 50 10.85 -6.22 0.96
N GLU A 51 9.63 -6.16 0.41
CA GLU A 51 9.01 -4.88 0.03
C GLU A 51 8.83 -3.97 1.23
N MET A 52 8.24 -4.52 2.29
CA MET A 52 7.97 -3.71 3.49
C MET A 52 9.25 -3.24 4.15
N CYS A 53 10.29 -4.06 4.15
CA CYS A 53 11.58 -3.68 4.70
C CYS A 53 12.25 -2.60 3.85
N SER A 54 12.13 -2.67 2.54
CA SER A 54 12.68 -1.65 1.65
C SER A 54 12.00 -0.30 1.89
N LEU A 55 10.68 -0.31 2.06
CA LEU A 55 9.94 0.91 2.36
C LEU A 55 10.30 1.43 3.74
N ARG A 56 10.43 0.53 4.73
CA ARG A 56 10.86 0.92 6.07
C ARG A 56 12.20 1.65 6.03
N ASP A 57 13.14 1.12 5.25
CA ASP A 57 14.48 1.70 5.17
C ASP A 57 14.47 3.05 4.45
N SER A 58 13.43 3.33 3.68
CA SER A 58 13.29 4.59 2.94
C SER A 58 12.49 5.64 3.69
N MET A 59 12.02 5.34 4.92
CA MET A 59 11.10 6.25 5.62
C MET A 59 11.69 7.64 5.90
N ASN A 60 13.00 7.72 6.15
CA ASN A 60 13.60 9.04 6.35
C ASN A 60 13.43 9.91 5.11
N SER A 61 13.64 9.33 3.93
CA SER A 61 13.45 10.06 2.68
C SER A 61 11.99 10.51 2.51
N PHE A 62 11.04 9.62 2.80
CA PHE A 62 9.63 9.96 2.68
C PHE A 62 9.25 11.07 3.67
N ASN A 63 9.73 10.99 4.91
CA ASN A 63 9.44 12.01 5.90
C ASN A 63 9.99 13.37 5.49
N ASP A 64 11.19 13.39 4.92
CA ASP A 64 11.80 14.64 4.45
C ASP A 64 10.98 15.25 3.30
N LEU A 65 10.26 14.44 2.56
CA LEU A 65 9.43 14.89 1.45
C LEU A 65 7.97 15.13 1.86
N ASN A 66 7.67 15.11 3.16
CA ASN A 66 6.32 15.28 3.69
C ASN A 66 5.37 14.24 3.12
N ALA A 67 5.84 13.01 3.02
CA ALA A 67 5.06 11.89 2.52
C ALA A 67 4.87 10.87 3.62
N THR A 68 3.76 10.14 3.57
CA THR A 68 3.49 9.05 4.50
C THR A 68 3.26 7.77 3.73
N VAL A 69 3.64 6.64 4.32
CA VAL A 69 3.45 5.32 3.72
C VAL A 69 2.40 4.57 4.54
N LEU A 70 1.44 3.98 3.84
CA LEU A 70 0.44 3.12 4.45
C LEU A 70 0.49 1.78 3.75
N GLY A 71 0.79 0.72 4.50
CA GLY A 71 0.74 -0.65 3.96
C GLY A 71 -0.68 -1.18 4.08
N ILE A 72 -1.16 -1.89 3.06
CA ILE A 72 -2.52 -2.42 3.05
C ILE A 72 -2.51 -3.87 2.62
N SER A 73 -3.11 -4.73 3.43
CA SER A 73 -3.32 -6.14 3.09
C SER A 73 -4.63 -6.58 3.69
N VAL A 74 -5.05 -7.81 3.35
CA VAL A 74 -6.26 -8.38 3.93
C VAL A 74 -5.99 -9.12 5.25
N ASP A 75 -4.76 -9.08 5.73
CA ASP A 75 -4.39 -9.68 7.01
C ASP A 75 -5.13 -9.00 8.16
N SER A 76 -5.32 -9.72 9.24
CA SER A 76 -5.92 -9.17 10.43
C SER A 76 -4.96 -8.18 11.10
N PRO A 77 -5.48 -7.27 11.96
CA PRO A 77 -4.58 -6.37 12.71
C PRO A 77 -3.57 -7.14 13.58
N TRP A 78 -3.94 -8.30 14.08
CA TRP A 78 -3.02 -9.11 14.90
C TRP A 78 -1.87 -9.66 14.07
N ALA A 79 -2.16 -10.20 12.88
CA ALA A 79 -1.12 -10.73 12.00
C ALA A 79 -0.19 -9.59 11.57
N ASN A 80 -0.75 -8.45 11.21
CA ASN A 80 0.05 -7.28 10.82
C ASN A 80 0.89 -6.77 11.99
N ALA A 81 0.37 -6.84 13.22
CA ALA A 81 1.12 -6.38 14.38
C ALA A 81 2.37 -7.24 14.59
N GLU A 82 2.23 -8.55 14.47
CA GLU A 82 3.37 -9.43 14.64
C GLU A 82 4.38 -9.23 13.50
N PHE A 83 3.89 -9.03 12.29
CA PHE A 83 4.73 -8.75 11.14
C PHE A 83 5.53 -7.46 11.34
N ALA A 84 4.85 -6.40 11.78
CA ALA A 84 5.51 -5.12 12.02
C ALA A 84 6.56 -5.23 13.11
N LYS A 85 6.27 -6.02 14.15
CA LYS A 85 7.20 -6.21 15.25
C LYS A 85 8.44 -6.94 14.79
N LYS A 86 8.27 -8.01 14.02
CA LYS A 86 9.40 -8.84 13.58
C LYS A 86 10.36 -8.05 12.68
N TYR A 87 9.81 -7.24 11.78
CA TYR A 87 10.61 -6.51 10.80
C TYR A 87 10.79 -5.04 11.14
N GLU A 88 10.35 -4.63 12.34
CA GLU A 88 10.51 -3.25 12.80
C GLU A 88 9.94 -2.25 11.80
N ILE A 89 8.76 -2.56 11.28
CA ILE A 89 8.08 -1.68 10.33
C ILE A 89 7.68 -0.39 11.04
N ASN A 90 8.04 0.74 10.47
CA ASN A 90 7.89 2.05 11.09
C ASN A 90 6.86 2.93 10.38
N PHE A 91 5.87 2.31 9.76
CA PHE A 91 4.70 2.99 9.19
C PHE A 91 3.48 2.13 9.43
N ASN A 92 2.29 2.73 9.26
CA ASN A 92 1.04 2.01 9.56
C ASN A 92 0.79 0.88 8.58
N LEU A 93 0.45 -0.29 9.11
CA LEU A 93 -0.06 -1.41 8.31
C LEU A 93 -1.56 -1.49 8.58
N LEU A 94 -2.34 -1.41 7.52
CA LEU A 94 -3.80 -1.33 7.61
C LEU A 94 -4.43 -2.64 7.17
N SER A 95 -5.51 -3.01 7.85
CA SER A 95 -6.20 -4.29 7.64
C SER A 95 -7.44 -4.08 6.78
N ASP A 96 -7.37 -4.55 5.55
CA ASP A 96 -8.51 -4.53 4.62
C ASP A 96 -9.20 -5.89 4.64
N TYR A 97 -9.59 -6.34 5.86
CA TYR A 97 -10.10 -7.70 6.03
C TYR A 97 -11.41 -7.96 5.29
N ASN A 98 -12.15 -6.92 4.93
CA ASN A 98 -13.35 -7.07 4.11
C ASN A 98 -13.04 -6.95 2.61
N ARG A 99 -11.80 -6.64 2.23
CA ARG A 99 -11.33 -6.50 0.86
C ARG A 99 -11.99 -5.34 0.09
N ASP A 100 -12.67 -4.44 0.80
CA ASP A 100 -13.39 -3.35 0.15
C ASP A 100 -12.44 -2.34 -0.50
N VAL A 101 -11.35 -2.01 0.19
CA VAL A 101 -10.39 -1.03 -0.33
C VAL A 101 -9.61 -1.61 -1.49
N SER A 102 -9.19 -2.87 -1.37
CA SER A 102 -8.48 -3.54 -2.46
C SER A 102 -9.36 -3.61 -3.71
N LYS A 103 -10.67 -3.82 -3.53
CA LYS A 103 -11.61 -3.81 -4.65
C LYS A 103 -11.76 -2.41 -5.24
N ALA A 104 -11.88 -1.39 -4.38
CA ALA A 104 -12.07 -0.02 -4.83
C ALA A 104 -10.88 0.47 -5.66
N TYR A 105 -9.68 -0.01 -5.34
CA TYR A 105 -8.46 0.37 -6.07
C TYR A 105 -8.09 -0.62 -7.17
N ASP A 106 -8.98 -1.57 -7.47
CA ASP A 106 -8.75 -2.60 -8.49
C ASP A 106 -7.44 -3.33 -8.21
N MET A 107 -7.31 -3.79 -6.98
CA MET A 107 -6.06 -4.37 -6.49
C MET A 107 -6.26 -5.80 -5.98
N ILE A 108 -7.35 -6.46 -6.35
CA ILE A 108 -7.60 -7.84 -5.91
C ILE A 108 -6.79 -8.81 -6.74
N PHE A 109 -6.19 -9.78 -6.07
CA PHE A 109 -5.54 -10.91 -6.70
C PHE A 109 -6.20 -12.20 -6.19
N ASN A 110 -6.61 -13.07 -7.11
CA ASN A 110 -7.28 -14.31 -6.75
C ASN A 110 -6.34 -15.49 -7.02
N GLY A 111 -6.26 -16.40 -6.07
CA GLY A 111 -5.48 -17.62 -6.26
C GLY A 111 -4.03 -17.51 -5.84
N LEU A 112 -3.74 -16.71 -4.83
CA LEU A 112 -2.37 -16.59 -4.32
C LEU A 112 -1.81 -17.96 -3.95
N GLY A 113 -0.59 -18.22 -4.40
CA GLY A 113 0.09 -19.49 -4.11
C GLY A 113 -0.62 -20.70 -4.72
N GLY A 114 -1.46 -20.50 -5.72
CA GLY A 114 -2.21 -21.59 -6.33
C GLY A 114 -3.44 -21.99 -5.54
N LEU A 115 -3.79 -21.21 -4.51
CA LEU A 115 -4.95 -21.53 -3.66
C LEU A 115 -6.21 -20.98 -4.29
N GLU A 116 -6.98 -21.85 -4.91
CA GLU A 116 -8.19 -21.47 -5.62
C GLU A 116 -9.16 -20.77 -4.66
N GLY A 117 -9.67 -19.61 -5.07
CA GLY A 117 -10.63 -18.86 -4.26
C GLY A 117 -10.01 -17.99 -3.18
N TYR A 118 -8.71 -18.05 -3.00
CA TYR A 118 -8.04 -17.21 -2.01
C TYR A 118 -7.84 -15.81 -2.58
N GLU A 119 -8.66 -14.88 -2.14
CA GLU A 119 -8.59 -13.48 -2.58
C GLU A 119 -7.81 -12.64 -1.59
N CYS A 120 -6.85 -11.89 -2.10
CA CYS A 120 -6.06 -10.98 -1.28
C CYS A 120 -5.76 -9.73 -2.11
N SER A 121 -5.02 -8.79 -1.52
CA SER A 121 -4.51 -7.66 -2.29
C SER A 121 -3.41 -8.14 -3.21
N ASN A 122 -3.36 -7.62 -4.43
CA ASN A 122 -2.20 -7.80 -5.27
C ASN A 122 -1.07 -6.93 -4.70
N ARG A 123 0.13 -7.11 -5.21
CA ARG A 123 1.23 -6.19 -4.88
C ARG A 123 1.13 -5.00 -5.80
N GLY A 124 1.02 -3.82 -5.21
CA GLY A 124 0.86 -2.61 -6.00
C GLY A 124 1.15 -1.37 -5.19
N VAL A 125 1.46 -0.29 -5.89
CA VAL A 125 1.77 0.99 -5.26
C VAL A 125 0.93 2.07 -5.92
N ILE A 126 0.23 2.84 -5.09
CA ILE A 126 -0.55 3.99 -5.52
C ILE A 126 0.02 5.20 -4.78
N ILE A 127 0.33 6.28 -5.51
CA ILE A 127 0.78 7.51 -4.88
C ILE A 127 -0.29 8.56 -5.08
N ILE A 128 -0.68 9.20 -3.98
CA ILE A 128 -1.77 10.18 -3.93
C ILE A 128 -1.16 11.51 -3.50
N ASP A 129 -1.47 12.59 -4.23
CA ASP A 129 -0.91 13.90 -3.90
C ASP A 129 -1.69 14.55 -2.76
N GLY A 130 -1.23 15.75 -2.36
CA GLY A 130 -1.84 16.46 -1.24
C GLY A 130 -3.28 16.88 -1.45
N GLN A 131 -3.74 16.87 -2.69
CA GLN A 131 -5.12 17.21 -3.02
C GLN A 131 -6.01 15.98 -3.10
N GLY A 132 -5.45 14.79 -2.90
CA GLY A 132 -6.21 13.55 -2.92
C GLY A 132 -6.34 12.92 -4.29
N LEU A 133 -5.51 13.34 -5.25
CA LEU A 133 -5.55 12.81 -6.61
C LEU A 133 -4.49 11.74 -6.79
N ILE A 134 -4.83 10.67 -7.52
CA ILE A 134 -3.89 9.61 -7.82
C ILE A 134 -2.91 10.11 -8.87
N GLN A 135 -1.62 10.05 -8.57
CA GLN A 135 -0.57 10.52 -9.47
C GLN A 135 0.35 9.41 -9.95
N TYR A 136 0.23 8.21 -9.40
CA TYR A 136 1.08 7.10 -9.78
C TYR A 136 0.35 5.80 -9.47
N ARG A 137 0.45 4.86 -10.38
CA ARG A 137 -0.14 3.53 -10.19
C ARG A 137 0.77 2.48 -10.80
N TRP A 138 1.18 1.53 -9.98
CA TRP A 138 1.92 0.35 -10.43
C TRP A 138 1.25 -0.88 -9.82
N VAL A 139 0.99 -1.87 -10.65
CA VAL A 139 0.39 -3.13 -10.19
C VAL A 139 1.22 -4.26 -10.76
N ALA A 140 1.63 -5.18 -9.90
CA ALA A 140 2.45 -6.32 -10.30
C ALA A 140 1.64 -7.25 -11.20
N GLU A 141 2.32 -7.86 -12.18
CA GLU A 141 1.68 -8.89 -13.01
C GLU A 141 1.34 -10.10 -12.16
N ASN A 142 2.20 -10.39 -11.18
CA ASN A 142 1.92 -11.40 -10.17
C ASN A 142 2.58 -10.94 -8.88
N PRO A 143 2.11 -11.46 -7.73
CA PRO A 143 2.60 -10.95 -6.43
C PRO A 143 4.07 -11.20 -6.13
N GLY A 144 4.77 -11.96 -6.96
CA GLY A 144 6.20 -12.18 -6.77
C GLY A 144 7.09 -11.08 -7.29
N VAL A 145 6.52 -10.07 -7.96
CA VAL A 145 7.29 -8.98 -8.56
C VAL A 145 7.29 -7.79 -7.63
N GLU A 146 8.49 -7.25 -7.31
CA GLU A 146 8.63 -6.08 -6.47
C GLU A 146 8.54 -4.80 -7.30
N PRO A 147 8.13 -3.69 -6.66
CA PRO A 147 8.13 -2.40 -7.34
C PRO A 147 9.55 -1.85 -7.46
N ASN A 148 9.69 -0.81 -8.27
CA ASN A 148 10.95 -0.07 -8.37
C ASN A 148 10.93 1.03 -7.31
N TYR A 149 11.66 0.85 -6.24
CA TYR A 149 11.63 1.76 -5.10
C TYR A 149 12.19 3.14 -5.44
N SER A 150 13.21 3.19 -6.28
CA SER A 150 13.79 4.46 -6.72
C SER A 150 12.75 5.28 -7.48
N GLU A 151 11.96 4.62 -8.31
CA GLU A 151 10.92 5.28 -9.09
C GLU A 151 9.85 5.86 -8.17
N ILE A 152 9.50 5.13 -7.12
CA ILE A 152 8.52 5.60 -6.14
C ILE A 152 9.04 6.87 -5.46
N ILE A 153 10.28 6.84 -5.00
CA ILE A 153 10.87 7.98 -4.31
C ILE A 153 10.96 9.19 -5.25
N GLU A 154 11.37 8.98 -6.49
CA GLU A 154 11.46 10.07 -7.46
C GLU A 154 10.10 10.67 -7.74
N LYS A 155 9.06 9.83 -7.83
CA LYS A 155 7.71 10.35 -8.07
C LYS A 155 7.22 11.18 -6.89
N VAL A 156 7.44 10.69 -5.66
CA VAL A 156 7.08 11.43 -4.46
C VAL A 156 7.81 12.78 -4.45
N LYS A 157 9.09 12.77 -4.81
CA LYS A 157 9.90 13.97 -4.84
C LYS A 157 9.33 14.99 -5.83
N SER A 158 8.83 14.52 -6.97
CA SER A 158 8.28 15.40 -7.99
C SER A 158 6.98 16.06 -7.55
N LEU A 159 6.32 15.51 -6.54
CA LEU A 159 5.05 16.02 -6.02
C LEU A 159 5.23 16.95 -4.83
N SER A 160 6.43 17.06 -4.30
CA SER A 160 6.69 17.89 -3.12
C SER A 160 7.11 19.31 -3.48
#